data_6ee16836b31a42efa6510da1bfdb5071
#
_entry.id   6ee16836b31a42efa6510da1bfdb5071
#
_cell.length_a   1.000
_cell.length_b   1.000
_cell.length_c   1.000
_cell.angle_alpha   90.00
_cell.angle_beta   90.00
_cell.angle_gamma   90.00
#
_symmetry.space_group_name_H-M   'P 1'
#
loop_
_entity.id
_entity.type
_entity.pdbx_description
1 polymer ?
#
loop_
_entity_poly.entity_id
_entity_poly.type
_entity_poly.pdbx_seq_one_letter_code
_entity_poly.pdbx_strand_id
1 'polypeptide(L)'
;MIPPFKWMTKMHNAAETAIVATDNSESHAGEPPDSSELRASRRVFPFRYSLAIASSIVICYALVMFILRDDPDATVAFTDLALIPINGMAALALLYAAASSYQQRKKGYLTWLILSLATFSFTMGDVIWAYEETILKVDPFFSISNVFFLAYYPLFLWGIFVLPSLEFPLRERFKIALDFGIVMFAGIIIFWNYIISPVVQESANYDLFTLIIYIIYPLGDLILLFSVLELLFRKIRGNEQTSLLLLAAGMICLIITDSIFLQLSWFDAYAAGGLLDLGWPLSYALVGLAGMSQADVALKKNSFKIPEFGEFRSGGLTWPLYLPYLFAAGAFALLVWSHENPI
;
A
#
# COMPACT_ATOMS: atom_id res chain seq x y z
N MET A 1 -15.74 86.64 -18.18
CA MET A 1 -15.00 85.89 -19.24
C MET A 1 -14.90 84.44 -18.82
N ILE A 2 -15.74 83.62 -19.39
CA ILE A 2 -15.74 82.15 -19.12
C ILE A 2 -15.06 81.49 -20.31
N PRO A 3 -14.00 80.66 -20.14
CA PRO A 3 -13.32 80.08 -21.28
C PRO A 3 -14.13 78.91 -21.91
N PRO A 4 -14.20 78.85 -23.24
CA PRO A 4 -15.09 77.95 -23.98
C PRO A 4 -14.47 76.59 -24.29
N PHE A 5 -13.70 75.95 -23.40
CA PHE A 5 -12.97 74.74 -23.79
C PHE A 5 -13.27 73.47 -22.97
N LYS A 6 -14.20 73.55 -22.04
CA LYS A 6 -14.51 72.38 -21.17
C LYS A 6 -15.48 71.37 -21.73
N TRP A 7 -16.16 71.63 -22.81
CA TRP A 7 -17.18 70.79 -23.46
C TRP A 7 -16.57 69.82 -24.48
N MET A 8 -15.52 70.24 -25.24
CA MET A 8 -14.91 69.36 -26.27
C MET A 8 -14.10 68.25 -25.64
N THR A 9 -13.44 68.41 -24.54
CA THR A 9 -12.71 67.40 -23.81
C THR A 9 -13.63 66.31 -23.22
N LYS A 10 -14.87 66.70 -22.87
CA LYS A 10 -15.84 65.74 -22.30
C LYS A 10 -16.48 64.86 -23.37
N MET A 11 -16.65 65.36 -24.60
CA MET A 11 -17.13 64.56 -25.73
C MET A 11 -16.08 63.64 -26.29
N HIS A 12 -14.83 64.08 -26.32
CA HIS A 12 -13.72 63.22 -26.81
C HIS A 12 -13.49 62.01 -25.90
N ASN A 13 -13.48 62.24 -24.59
CA ASN A 13 -13.35 61.13 -23.62
C ASN A 13 -14.57 60.22 -23.59
N ALA A 14 -15.77 60.70 -23.90
CA ALA A 14 -16.97 59.85 -23.97
C ALA A 14 -16.97 58.99 -25.26
N ALA A 15 -16.41 59.46 -26.37
CA ALA A 15 -16.27 58.72 -27.60
C ALA A 15 -15.17 57.66 -27.52
N GLU A 16 -14.03 57.98 -26.88
CA GLU A 16 -12.97 56.97 -26.61
C GLU A 16 -13.44 55.85 -25.66
N THR A 17 -14.22 56.21 -24.63
CA THR A 17 -14.75 55.20 -23.67
C THR A 17 -15.80 54.30 -24.35
N ALA A 18 -16.58 54.82 -25.30
CA ALA A 18 -17.53 54.01 -26.08
C ALA A 18 -16.84 53.05 -27.07
N ILE A 19 -15.76 53.51 -27.71
CA ILE A 19 -15.00 52.68 -28.64
C ILE A 19 -14.24 51.55 -27.91
N VAL A 20 -13.68 51.83 -26.75
CA VAL A 20 -13.02 50.81 -25.88
C VAL A 20 -14.04 49.82 -25.30
N ALA A 21 -15.29 50.25 -25.07
CA ALA A 21 -16.36 49.38 -24.57
C ALA A 21 -16.92 48.43 -25.64
N THR A 22 -16.92 48.84 -26.92
CA THR A 22 -17.34 47.97 -28.06
C THR A 22 -16.24 46.96 -28.45
N ASP A 23 -14.98 47.37 -28.36
CA ASP A 23 -13.83 46.47 -28.66
C ASP A 23 -13.67 45.36 -27.59
N ASN A 24 -14.04 45.64 -26.33
CA ASN A 24 -14.04 44.61 -25.26
C ASN A 24 -15.28 43.73 -25.23
N SER A 25 -16.35 44.01 -26.00
CA SER A 25 -17.53 43.14 -26.05
C SER A 25 -17.46 42.09 -27.19
N GLU A 26 -16.62 42.29 -28.19
CA GLU A 26 -16.38 41.30 -29.26
C GLU A 26 -15.26 40.31 -28.97
N SER A 27 -14.40 40.55 -27.97
CA SER A 27 -13.30 39.65 -27.64
C SER A 27 -13.69 38.50 -26.67
N HIS A 28 -14.96 38.40 -26.26
CA HIS A 28 -15.48 37.28 -25.46
C HIS A 28 -16.42 36.34 -26.21
N ALA A 29 -16.36 36.33 -27.55
CA ALA A 29 -16.84 35.17 -28.27
C ALA A 29 -15.87 34.03 -27.97
N GLY A 30 -16.30 33.09 -27.09
CA GLY A 30 -15.48 32.05 -26.50
C GLY A 30 -14.62 31.34 -27.58
N GLU A 31 -13.32 31.44 -27.38
CA GLU A 31 -12.41 30.50 -28.04
C GLU A 31 -12.95 29.08 -27.77
N PRO A 32 -13.08 28.25 -28.81
CA PRO A 32 -13.48 26.87 -28.60
C PRO A 32 -12.51 26.28 -27.59
N PRO A 33 -12.97 25.56 -26.52
CA PRO A 33 -12.12 25.04 -25.50
C PRO A 33 -10.96 24.30 -26.17
N ASP A 34 -9.75 24.68 -25.80
CA ASP A 34 -8.53 24.12 -26.37
C ASP A 34 -8.65 22.58 -26.36
N SER A 35 -8.39 21.98 -27.52
CA SER A 35 -8.44 20.52 -27.69
C SER A 35 -7.53 19.79 -26.70
N SER A 36 -6.59 20.50 -26.05
CA SER A 36 -5.79 20.04 -24.93
C SER A 36 -6.59 19.96 -23.62
N GLU A 37 -7.56 20.86 -23.37
CA GLU A 37 -8.46 20.80 -22.21
C GLU A 37 -9.53 19.70 -22.37
N LEU A 38 -10.01 19.47 -23.58
CA LEU A 38 -10.93 18.36 -23.89
C LEU A 38 -10.25 16.99 -23.79
N ARG A 39 -8.93 16.91 -24.03
CA ARG A 39 -8.14 15.69 -23.81
C ARG A 39 -7.79 15.45 -22.34
N ALA A 40 -7.84 16.47 -21.49
CA ALA A 40 -7.51 16.38 -20.05
C ALA A 40 -8.65 15.84 -19.18
N SER A 41 -9.88 15.79 -19.69
CA SER A 41 -11.01 15.15 -19.00
C SER A 41 -11.02 13.62 -19.20
N ARG A 42 -9.88 12.94 -18.98
CA ARG A 42 -9.92 11.49 -18.76
C ARG A 42 -10.69 11.26 -17.48
N ARG A 43 -11.80 10.53 -17.57
CA ARG A 43 -12.62 10.14 -16.43
C ARG A 43 -11.74 9.41 -15.42
N VAL A 44 -11.31 10.11 -14.39
CA VAL A 44 -10.62 9.51 -13.25
C VAL A 44 -11.64 8.63 -12.55
N PHE A 45 -11.31 7.36 -12.34
CA PHE A 45 -12.15 6.46 -11.58
C PHE A 45 -12.10 6.90 -10.10
N PRO A 46 -13.21 7.41 -9.52
CA PRO A 46 -13.17 8.00 -8.19
C PRO A 46 -12.78 6.96 -7.13
N PHE A 47 -11.88 7.31 -6.23
CA PHE A 47 -11.37 6.44 -5.16
C PHE A 47 -12.49 5.77 -4.33
N ARG A 48 -13.64 6.47 -4.12
CA ARG A 48 -14.81 5.89 -3.43
C ARG A 48 -15.36 4.63 -4.07
N TYR A 49 -15.32 4.52 -5.40
CA TYR A 49 -15.76 3.31 -6.10
C TYR A 49 -14.72 2.19 -5.97
N SER A 50 -13.43 2.53 -5.99
CA SER A 50 -12.37 1.55 -5.72
C SER A 50 -12.52 0.96 -4.32
N LEU A 51 -12.83 1.80 -3.32
CA LEU A 51 -13.09 1.36 -1.94
C LEU A 51 -14.31 0.44 -1.88
N ALA A 52 -15.42 0.82 -2.52
CA ALA A 52 -16.63 -0.01 -2.55
C ALA A 52 -16.38 -1.37 -3.21
N ILE A 53 -15.66 -1.39 -4.35
CA ILE A 53 -15.30 -2.62 -5.07
C ILE A 53 -14.40 -3.51 -4.20
N ALA A 54 -13.33 -2.95 -3.63
CA ALA A 54 -12.40 -3.69 -2.78
C ALA A 54 -13.11 -4.30 -1.56
N SER A 55 -13.96 -3.51 -0.88
CA SER A 55 -14.77 -4.01 0.25
C SER A 55 -15.74 -5.10 -0.18
N SER A 56 -16.40 -4.95 -1.35
CA SER A 56 -17.31 -5.97 -1.87
C SER A 56 -16.57 -7.26 -2.19
N ILE A 57 -15.38 -7.20 -2.75
CA ILE A 57 -14.57 -8.39 -3.06
C ILE A 57 -14.21 -9.14 -1.78
N VAL A 58 -13.71 -8.44 -0.74
CA VAL A 58 -13.35 -9.08 0.53
C VAL A 58 -14.58 -9.67 1.22
N ILE A 59 -15.72 -8.97 1.21
CA ILE A 59 -16.98 -9.49 1.78
C ILE A 59 -17.48 -10.71 0.99
N CYS A 60 -17.45 -10.67 -0.34
CA CYS A 60 -17.84 -11.82 -1.17
C CYS A 60 -16.91 -13.02 -0.93
N TYR A 61 -15.60 -12.80 -0.82
CA TYR A 61 -14.65 -13.84 -0.48
C TYR A 61 -15.00 -14.50 0.87
N ALA A 62 -15.22 -13.69 1.91
CA ALA A 62 -15.60 -14.17 3.23
C ALA A 62 -16.92 -14.96 3.21
N LEU A 63 -17.93 -14.50 2.46
CA LEU A 63 -19.22 -15.18 2.33
C LEU A 63 -19.09 -16.53 1.61
N VAL A 64 -18.35 -16.59 0.50
CA VAL A 64 -18.14 -17.84 -0.24
C VAL A 64 -17.36 -18.84 0.61
N MET A 65 -16.29 -18.40 1.27
CA MET A 65 -15.53 -19.23 2.21
C MET A 65 -16.43 -19.78 3.33
N PHE A 66 -17.31 -18.94 3.89
CA PHE A 66 -18.27 -19.40 4.91
C PHE A 66 -19.28 -20.43 4.38
N ILE A 67 -19.71 -20.29 3.12
CA ILE A 67 -20.65 -21.25 2.48
C ILE A 67 -19.95 -22.60 2.22
N LEU A 68 -18.68 -22.57 1.82
CA LEU A 68 -17.91 -23.77 1.47
C LEU A 68 -17.30 -24.49 2.67
N ARG A 69 -17.35 -23.93 3.87
CA ARG A 69 -16.65 -24.41 5.08
C ARG A 69 -16.87 -25.89 5.43
N ASP A 70 -17.98 -26.48 4.99
CA ASP A 70 -18.32 -27.88 5.26
C ASP A 70 -17.76 -28.84 4.17
N ASP A 71 -17.11 -28.30 3.12
CA ASP A 71 -16.43 -29.03 2.05
C ASP A 71 -14.95 -28.59 1.97
N PRO A 72 -14.02 -29.34 2.59
CA PRO A 72 -12.61 -28.96 2.65
C PRO A 72 -11.95 -28.82 1.26
N ASP A 73 -12.26 -29.70 0.32
CA ASP A 73 -11.66 -29.66 -1.03
C ASP A 73 -12.14 -28.44 -1.81
N ALA A 74 -13.42 -28.12 -1.73
CA ALA A 74 -13.98 -26.91 -2.35
C ALA A 74 -13.44 -25.64 -1.68
N THR A 75 -13.22 -25.66 -0.37
CA THR A 75 -12.66 -24.54 0.38
C THR A 75 -11.23 -24.25 -0.04
N VAL A 76 -10.35 -25.25 -0.06
CA VAL A 76 -8.95 -25.12 -0.52
C VAL A 76 -8.91 -24.59 -1.95
N ALA A 77 -9.65 -25.23 -2.87
CA ALA A 77 -9.68 -24.78 -4.26
C ALA A 77 -10.17 -23.34 -4.43
N PHE A 78 -11.16 -22.92 -3.63
CA PHE A 78 -11.66 -21.56 -3.66
C PHE A 78 -10.66 -20.57 -3.09
N THR A 79 -10.08 -20.85 -1.91
CA THR A 79 -9.13 -19.94 -1.26
C THR A 79 -7.93 -19.68 -2.16
N ASP A 80 -7.37 -20.71 -2.77
CA ASP A 80 -6.22 -20.57 -3.68
C ASP A 80 -6.57 -19.82 -4.97
N LEU A 81 -7.62 -20.27 -5.66
CA LEU A 81 -7.97 -19.70 -6.97
C LEU A 81 -8.48 -18.26 -6.87
N ALA A 82 -9.14 -17.88 -5.78
CA ALA A 82 -9.68 -16.54 -5.62
C ALA A 82 -8.58 -15.50 -5.29
N LEU A 83 -7.47 -15.89 -4.68
CA LEU A 83 -6.35 -14.99 -4.41
C LEU A 83 -5.69 -14.48 -5.70
N ILE A 84 -5.61 -15.30 -6.75
CA ILE A 84 -4.98 -14.94 -8.03
C ILE A 84 -5.59 -13.65 -8.63
N PRO A 85 -6.90 -13.57 -8.91
CA PRO A 85 -7.48 -12.35 -9.47
C PRO A 85 -7.44 -11.17 -8.48
N ILE A 86 -7.55 -11.40 -7.17
CA ILE A 86 -7.52 -10.33 -6.16
C ILE A 86 -6.13 -9.70 -6.13
N ASN A 87 -5.08 -10.48 -6.06
CA ASN A 87 -3.70 -10.01 -6.07
C ASN A 87 -3.31 -9.42 -7.45
N GLY A 88 -3.72 -10.06 -8.53
CA GLY A 88 -3.56 -9.53 -9.90
C GLY A 88 -4.20 -8.15 -10.09
N MET A 89 -5.40 -7.91 -9.52
CA MET A 89 -6.01 -6.59 -9.52
C MET A 89 -5.21 -5.58 -8.70
N ALA A 90 -4.61 -5.97 -7.58
CA ALA A 90 -3.71 -5.10 -6.81
C ALA A 90 -2.48 -4.73 -7.63
N ALA A 91 -1.84 -5.68 -8.31
CA ALA A 91 -0.72 -5.43 -9.21
C ALA A 91 -1.08 -4.46 -10.35
N LEU A 92 -2.25 -4.64 -10.98
CA LEU A 92 -2.76 -3.74 -12.02
C LEU A 92 -3.09 -2.34 -11.48
N ALA A 93 -3.61 -2.22 -10.26
CA ALA A 93 -3.87 -0.93 -9.63
C ALA A 93 -2.56 -0.16 -9.36
N LEU A 94 -1.51 -0.85 -8.92
CA LEU A 94 -0.16 -0.26 -8.75
C LEU A 94 0.44 0.13 -10.11
N LEU A 95 0.26 -0.68 -11.16
CA LEU A 95 0.69 -0.35 -12.51
C LEU A 95 -0.05 0.90 -13.04
N TYR A 96 -1.34 1.01 -12.77
CA TYR A 96 -2.13 2.19 -13.11
C TYR A 96 -1.63 3.44 -12.36
N ALA A 97 -1.24 3.31 -11.09
CA ALA A 97 -0.59 4.39 -10.34
C ALA A 97 0.74 4.82 -10.98
N ALA A 98 1.56 3.85 -11.40
CA ALA A 98 2.83 4.12 -12.10
C ALA A 98 2.58 4.86 -13.42
N ALA A 99 1.68 4.35 -14.26
CA ALA A 99 1.33 4.94 -15.55
C ALA A 99 0.76 6.36 -15.41
N SER A 100 -0.13 6.58 -14.42
CA SER A 100 -0.72 7.89 -14.13
C SER A 100 0.35 8.87 -13.62
N SER A 101 1.26 8.43 -12.75
CA SER A 101 2.38 9.25 -12.25
C SER A 101 3.36 9.58 -13.37
N TYR A 102 3.68 8.65 -14.26
CA TYR A 102 4.55 8.86 -15.42
C TYR A 102 3.96 9.91 -16.38
N GLN A 103 2.68 9.80 -16.73
CA GLN A 103 2.00 10.77 -17.61
C GLN A 103 2.02 12.19 -17.06
N GLN A 104 1.98 12.34 -15.73
CA GLN A 104 2.07 13.63 -15.05
C GLN A 104 3.51 14.06 -14.72
N ARG A 105 4.52 13.37 -15.26
CA ARG A 105 5.95 13.62 -15.03
C ARG A 105 6.34 13.67 -13.54
N LYS A 106 5.64 12.93 -12.68
CA LYS A 106 5.97 12.82 -11.26
C LYS A 106 7.14 11.89 -11.04
N LYS A 107 8.09 12.28 -10.20
CA LYS A 107 9.32 11.50 -9.94
C LYS A 107 9.07 10.13 -9.31
N GLY A 108 7.92 9.91 -8.65
CA GLY A 108 7.60 8.67 -7.95
C GLY A 108 7.07 7.53 -8.82
N TYR A 109 7.00 7.64 -10.16
CA TYR A 109 6.44 6.59 -11.00
C TYR A 109 7.21 5.26 -10.91
N LEU A 110 8.52 5.32 -10.74
CA LEU A 110 9.36 4.11 -10.62
C LEU A 110 9.03 3.31 -9.37
N THR A 111 8.75 3.97 -8.25
CA THR A 111 8.29 3.30 -7.03
C THR A 111 7.08 2.42 -7.31
N TRP A 112 6.02 3.01 -7.88
CA TRP A 112 4.77 2.29 -8.15
C TRP A 112 4.94 1.19 -9.21
N LEU A 113 5.85 1.39 -10.17
CA LEU A 113 6.19 0.37 -11.16
C LEU A 113 6.90 -0.84 -10.50
N ILE A 114 7.88 -0.59 -9.64
CA ILE A 114 8.61 -1.65 -8.94
C ILE A 114 7.68 -2.38 -7.96
N LEU A 115 6.82 -1.65 -7.23
CA LEU A 115 5.81 -2.26 -6.35
C LEU A 115 4.80 -3.10 -7.14
N SER A 116 4.38 -2.65 -8.34
CA SER A 116 3.55 -3.46 -9.24
C SER A 116 4.26 -4.75 -9.66
N LEU A 117 5.55 -4.67 -9.99
CA LEU A 117 6.34 -5.84 -10.37
C LEU A 117 6.51 -6.80 -9.19
N ALA A 118 6.73 -6.29 -7.98
CA ALA A 118 6.76 -7.10 -6.76
C ALA A 118 5.44 -7.84 -6.56
N THR A 119 4.31 -7.12 -6.59
CA THR A 119 2.98 -7.72 -6.41
C THR A 119 2.64 -8.70 -7.54
N PHE A 120 3.07 -8.44 -8.77
CA PHE A 120 2.93 -9.37 -9.88
C PHE A 120 3.76 -10.65 -9.68
N SER A 121 4.98 -10.53 -9.14
CA SER A 121 5.78 -11.71 -8.76
C SER A 121 5.02 -12.56 -7.74
N PHE A 122 4.46 -11.94 -6.70
CA PHE A 122 3.65 -12.66 -5.71
C PHE A 122 2.44 -13.34 -6.35
N THR A 123 1.72 -12.66 -7.27
CA THR A 123 0.61 -13.26 -8.04
C THR A 123 1.06 -14.49 -8.85
N MET A 124 2.26 -14.49 -9.39
CA MET A 124 2.80 -15.67 -10.07
C MET A 124 3.04 -16.82 -9.10
N GLY A 125 3.47 -16.52 -7.88
CA GLY A 125 3.54 -17.50 -6.80
C GLY A 125 2.16 -18.11 -6.50
N ASP A 126 1.12 -17.26 -6.35
CA ASP A 126 -0.27 -17.70 -6.12
C ASP A 126 -0.77 -18.64 -7.24
N VAL A 127 -0.46 -18.32 -8.51
CA VAL A 127 -0.83 -19.16 -9.68
C VAL A 127 -0.19 -20.54 -9.61
N ILE A 128 1.11 -20.60 -9.28
CA ILE A 128 1.84 -21.86 -9.21
C ILE A 128 1.37 -22.67 -8.01
N TRP A 129 1.20 -22.03 -6.85
CA TRP A 129 0.68 -22.63 -5.64
C TRP A 129 -0.69 -23.28 -5.90
N ALA A 130 -1.65 -22.52 -6.42
CA ALA A 130 -2.97 -23.02 -6.75
C ALA A 130 -2.95 -24.18 -7.76
N TYR A 131 -2.07 -24.14 -8.74
CA TYR A 131 -1.89 -25.23 -9.71
C TYR A 131 -1.38 -26.51 -9.05
N GLU A 132 -0.38 -26.42 -8.18
CA GLU A 132 0.21 -27.55 -7.49
C GLU A 132 -0.78 -28.17 -6.50
N GLU A 133 -1.44 -27.36 -5.69
CA GLU A 133 -2.38 -27.86 -4.67
C GLU A 133 -3.71 -28.36 -5.26
N THR A 134 -4.31 -27.61 -6.18
CA THR A 134 -5.65 -27.94 -6.68
C THR A 134 -5.64 -28.95 -7.84
N ILE A 135 -4.64 -28.88 -8.74
CA ILE A 135 -4.57 -29.70 -9.97
C ILE A 135 -3.63 -30.89 -9.79
N LEU A 136 -2.40 -30.65 -9.32
CA LEU A 136 -1.43 -31.72 -9.14
C LEU A 136 -1.65 -32.49 -7.83
N LYS A 137 -2.39 -31.92 -6.87
CA LYS A 137 -2.64 -32.51 -5.54
C LYS A 137 -1.35 -32.86 -4.80
N VAL A 138 -0.34 -32.02 -4.93
CA VAL A 138 0.92 -32.06 -4.20
C VAL A 138 1.01 -30.90 -3.23
N ASP A 139 1.74 -31.07 -2.13
CA ASP A 139 2.01 -30.00 -1.18
C ASP A 139 2.88 -28.93 -1.84
N PRO A 140 2.37 -27.69 -2.03
CA PRO A 140 3.10 -26.62 -2.71
C PRO A 140 4.13 -25.93 -1.80
N PHE A 141 4.18 -26.27 -0.50
CA PHE A 141 5.06 -25.59 0.46
C PHE A 141 6.53 -25.63 0.05
N PHE A 142 6.96 -26.68 -0.68
CA PHE A 142 8.32 -26.86 -1.17
C PHE A 142 8.38 -26.80 -2.71
N SER A 143 7.95 -25.70 -3.30
CA SER A 143 7.80 -25.60 -4.75
C SER A 143 8.51 -24.37 -5.34
N ILE A 144 8.43 -24.25 -6.67
CA ILE A 144 8.93 -23.09 -7.41
C ILE A 144 8.13 -21.81 -7.09
N SER A 145 6.91 -21.91 -6.54
CA SER A 145 6.11 -20.77 -6.07
C SER A 145 6.90 -19.92 -5.09
N ASN A 146 7.71 -20.55 -4.23
CA ASN A 146 8.56 -19.86 -3.24
C ASN A 146 9.56 -18.89 -3.87
N VAL A 147 10.06 -19.15 -5.07
CA VAL A 147 10.97 -18.22 -5.77
C VAL A 147 10.26 -16.90 -6.05
N PHE A 148 8.99 -16.97 -6.47
CA PHE A 148 8.19 -15.79 -6.77
C PHE A 148 7.72 -15.05 -5.52
N PHE A 149 7.33 -15.77 -4.47
CA PHE A 149 7.01 -15.18 -3.18
C PHE A 149 8.23 -14.50 -2.54
N LEU A 150 9.38 -15.16 -2.54
CA LEU A 150 10.60 -14.60 -1.96
C LEU A 150 11.17 -13.43 -2.77
N ALA A 151 10.98 -13.39 -4.09
CA ALA A 151 11.37 -12.25 -4.91
C ALA A 151 10.57 -10.98 -4.58
N TYR A 152 9.37 -11.11 -4.03
CA TYR A 152 8.55 -9.99 -3.60
C TYR A 152 9.25 -9.10 -2.58
N TYR A 153 9.88 -9.67 -1.56
CA TYR A 153 10.48 -8.93 -0.45
C TYR A 153 11.56 -7.92 -0.90
N PRO A 154 12.61 -8.33 -1.63
CA PRO A 154 13.64 -7.39 -2.08
C PRO A 154 13.10 -6.40 -3.13
N LEU A 155 12.17 -6.81 -4.00
CA LEU A 155 11.54 -5.91 -4.96
C LEU A 155 10.70 -4.85 -4.26
N PHE A 156 9.92 -5.24 -3.25
CA PHE A 156 9.11 -4.31 -2.47
C PHE A 156 10.00 -3.29 -1.75
N LEU A 157 11.03 -3.75 -1.05
CA LEU A 157 11.99 -2.89 -0.37
C LEU A 157 12.66 -1.92 -1.34
N TRP A 158 13.07 -2.40 -2.51
CA TRP A 158 13.66 -1.54 -3.55
C TRP A 158 12.67 -0.47 -4.02
N GLY A 159 11.42 -0.83 -4.25
CA GLY A 159 10.35 0.12 -4.58
C GLY A 159 10.22 1.25 -3.54
N ILE A 160 10.30 0.91 -2.25
CA ILE A 160 10.25 1.89 -1.17
C ILE A 160 11.49 2.79 -1.14
N PHE A 161 12.68 2.26 -1.38
CA PHE A 161 13.91 3.08 -1.42
C PHE A 161 13.94 4.09 -2.57
N VAL A 162 13.32 3.76 -3.69
CA VAL A 162 13.22 4.66 -4.86
C VAL A 162 12.19 5.77 -4.64
N LEU A 163 11.30 5.66 -3.65
CA LEU A 163 10.29 6.66 -3.35
C LEU A 163 10.93 8.01 -2.98
N PRO A 164 10.59 9.12 -3.65
CA PRO A 164 11.10 10.44 -3.30
C PRO A 164 10.75 10.85 -1.87
N SER A 165 11.71 11.34 -1.12
CA SER A 165 11.52 11.83 0.25
C SER A 165 12.05 13.25 0.43
N LEU A 166 11.52 13.97 1.43
CA LEU A 166 12.09 15.23 1.87
C LEU A 166 13.21 14.96 2.86
N GLU A 167 14.25 15.81 2.83
CA GLU A 167 15.34 15.70 3.78
C GLU A 167 14.92 16.14 5.19
N PHE A 168 15.37 15.40 6.18
CA PHE A 168 15.22 15.76 7.59
C PHE A 168 16.48 16.45 8.10
N PRO A 169 16.37 17.39 9.07
CA PRO A 169 17.50 17.86 9.84
C PRO A 169 18.20 16.70 10.56
N LEU A 170 19.51 16.78 10.79
CA LEU A 170 20.30 15.71 11.42
C LEU A 170 19.72 15.23 12.75
N ARG A 171 19.21 16.15 13.58
CA ARG A 171 18.59 15.82 14.88
C ARG A 171 17.34 14.95 14.73
N GLU A 172 16.49 15.26 13.75
CA GLU A 172 15.28 14.46 13.47
C GLU A 172 15.65 13.08 12.91
N ARG A 173 16.66 13.02 12.02
CA ARG A 173 17.16 11.74 11.47
C ARG A 173 17.63 10.81 12.58
N PHE A 174 18.36 11.32 13.57
CA PHE A 174 18.86 10.51 14.69
C PHE A 174 17.72 9.99 15.56
N LYS A 175 16.71 10.83 15.86
CA LYS A 175 15.52 10.41 16.60
C LYS A 175 14.77 9.30 15.86
N ILE A 176 14.50 9.51 14.57
CA ILE A 176 13.82 8.52 13.73
C ILE A 176 14.61 7.21 13.69
N ALA A 177 15.94 7.27 13.55
CA ALA A 177 16.79 6.08 13.55
C ALA A 177 16.73 5.30 14.88
N LEU A 178 16.63 5.99 16.01
CA LEU A 178 16.44 5.34 17.31
C LEU A 178 15.07 4.68 17.43
N ASP A 179 14.00 5.40 17.09
CA ASP A 179 12.62 4.89 17.11
C ASP A 179 12.49 3.66 16.20
N PHE A 180 13.08 3.75 15.00
CA PHE A 180 13.18 2.67 14.03
C PHE A 180 13.95 1.45 14.59
N GLY A 181 15.12 1.71 15.19
CA GLY A 181 15.94 0.67 15.81
C GLY A 181 15.20 -0.08 16.93
N ILE A 182 14.42 0.62 17.76
CA ILE A 182 13.62 0.00 18.83
C ILE A 182 12.57 -0.94 18.24
N VAL A 183 11.82 -0.51 17.21
CA VAL A 183 10.77 -1.34 16.60
C VAL A 183 11.38 -2.56 15.89
N MET A 184 12.48 -2.38 15.15
CA MET A 184 13.17 -3.48 14.49
C MET A 184 13.75 -4.49 15.50
N PHE A 185 14.36 -4.01 16.58
CA PHE A 185 14.90 -4.88 17.61
C PHE A 185 13.79 -5.67 18.32
N ALA A 186 12.67 -5.02 18.65
CA ALA A 186 11.49 -5.69 19.19
C ALA A 186 10.93 -6.74 18.21
N GLY A 187 10.81 -6.40 16.91
CA GLY A 187 10.41 -7.33 15.86
C GLY A 187 11.33 -8.54 15.77
N ILE A 188 12.64 -8.34 15.74
CA ILE A 188 13.62 -9.43 15.70
C ILE A 188 13.46 -10.36 16.92
N ILE A 189 13.27 -9.81 18.13
CA ILE A 189 13.04 -10.61 19.32
C ILE A 189 11.76 -11.46 19.20
N ILE A 190 10.66 -10.86 18.74
CA ILE A 190 9.39 -11.55 18.53
C ILE A 190 9.57 -12.69 17.52
N PHE A 191 10.11 -12.41 16.35
CA PHE A 191 10.32 -13.41 15.30
C PHE A 191 11.27 -14.52 15.75
N TRP A 192 12.34 -14.16 16.45
CA TRP A 192 13.26 -15.13 17.00
C TRP A 192 12.59 -16.10 17.98
N ASN A 193 11.88 -15.56 18.99
CA ASN A 193 11.32 -16.41 20.05
C ASN A 193 10.12 -17.24 19.60
N TYR A 194 9.26 -16.69 18.73
CA TYR A 194 8.00 -17.34 18.41
C TYR A 194 8.03 -18.12 17.11
N ILE A 195 8.90 -17.78 16.17
CA ILE A 195 8.91 -18.40 14.84
C ILE A 195 10.23 -19.16 14.61
N ILE A 196 11.39 -18.51 14.79
CA ILE A 196 12.68 -19.09 14.41
C ILE A 196 13.19 -20.09 15.46
N SER A 197 13.07 -19.77 16.76
CA SER A 197 13.61 -20.62 17.83
C SER A 197 12.99 -22.02 17.86
N PRO A 198 11.67 -22.23 17.74
CA PRO A 198 11.08 -23.57 17.65
C PRO A 198 11.66 -24.38 16.48
N VAL A 199 11.76 -23.76 15.29
CA VAL A 199 12.34 -24.39 14.10
C VAL A 199 13.79 -24.82 14.32
N VAL A 200 14.60 -23.96 14.94
CA VAL A 200 16.01 -24.25 15.23
C VAL A 200 16.15 -25.37 16.27
N GLN A 201 15.30 -25.40 17.30
CA GLN A 201 15.34 -26.44 18.33
C GLN A 201 15.00 -27.83 17.80
N GLU A 202 14.10 -27.92 16.82
CA GLU A 202 13.69 -29.18 16.21
C GLU A 202 14.46 -29.50 14.92
N SER A 203 15.45 -28.69 14.56
CA SER A 203 16.18 -28.77 13.29
C SER A 203 16.79 -30.12 12.98
N ALA A 204 17.11 -30.93 13.99
CA ALA A 204 17.66 -32.28 13.81
C ALA A 204 16.67 -33.27 13.15
N ASN A 205 15.38 -32.95 13.16
CA ASN A 205 14.30 -33.82 12.65
C ASN A 205 13.92 -33.50 11.19
N TYR A 206 14.44 -32.41 10.63
CA TYR A 206 14.02 -31.89 9.31
C TYR A 206 15.19 -31.77 8.35
N ASP A 207 14.90 -31.85 7.07
CA ASP A 207 15.89 -31.61 6.03
C ASP A 207 16.27 -30.11 5.93
N LEU A 208 17.45 -29.86 5.36
CA LEU A 208 18.01 -28.52 5.27
C LEU A 208 17.10 -27.55 4.46
N PHE A 209 16.40 -28.04 3.43
CA PHE A 209 15.55 -27.21 2.59
C PHE A 209 14.32 -26.72 3.34
N THR A 210 13.67 -27.62 4.10
CA THR A 210 12.56 -27.28 5.02
C THR A 210 12.98 -26.19 6.00
N LEU A 211 14.13 -26.34 6.64
CA LEU A 211 14.63 -25.34 7.59
C LEU A 211 14.90 -23.99 6.93
N ILE A 212 15.45 -23.97 5.72
CA ILE A 212 15.69 -22.73 4.97
C ILE A 212 14.37 -22.00 4.71
N ILE A 213 13.32 -22.70 4.27
CA ILE A 213 12.02 -22.09 3.99
C ILE A 213 11.42 -21.48 5.26
N TYR A 214 11.38 -22.21 6.35
CA TYR A 214 10.85 -21.73 7.63
C TYR A 214 11.64 -20.58 8.25
N ILE A 215 12.90 -20.36 7.87
CA ILE A 215 13.72 -19.24 8.34
C ILE A 215 13.66 -18.05 7.39
N ILE A 216 13.63 -18.28 6.06
CA ILE A 216 13.73 -17.20 5.08
C ILE A 216 12.46 -16.35 4.99
N TYR A 217 11.27 -16.94 5.23
CA TYR A 217 10.02 -16.19 5.27
C TYR A 217 9.96 -15.19 6.42
N PRO A 218 10.24 -15.54 7.69
CA PRO A 218 10.35 -14.56 8.77
C PRO A 218 11.38 -13.46 8.51
N LEU A 219 12.49 -13.78 7.85
CA LEU A 219 13.47 -12.75 7.44
C LEU A 219 12.89 -11.83 6.37
N GLY A 220 12.10 -12.36 5.43
CA GLY A 220 11.34 -11.57 4.46
C GLY A 220 10.34 -10.63 5.14
N ASP A 221 9.60 -11.12 6.12
CA ASP A 221 8.64 -10.31 6.89
C ASP A 221 9.33 -9.21 7.70
N LEU A 222 10.54 -9.45 8.23
CA LEU A 222 11.36 -8.40 8.83
C LEU A 222 11.80 -7.34 7.81
N ILE A 223 12.08 -7.73 6.56
CA ILE A 223 12.34 -6.79 5.46
C ILE A 223 11.10 -5.95 5.14
N LEU A 224 9.91 -6.56 5.14
CA LEU A 224 8.65 -5.81 4.97
C LEU A 224 8.38 -4.88 6.16
N LEU A 225 8.61 -5.33 7.39
CA LEU A 225 8.49 -4.49 8.58
C LEU A 225 9.41 -3.27 8.47
N PHE A 226 10.67 -3.50 8.05
CA PHE A 226 11.60 -2.41 7.77
C PHE A 226 11.03 -1.44 6.72
N SER A 227 10.47 -1.96 5.64
CA SER A 227 9.87 -1.16 4.56
C SER A 227 8.67 -0.33 5.05
N VAL A 228 7.83 -0.92 5.91
CA VAL A 228 6.68 -0.24 6.55
C VAL A 228 7.16 0.92 7.43
N LEU A 229 8.19 0.69 8.25
CA LEU A 229 8.77 1.74 9.08
C LEU A 229 9.33 2.88 8.23
N GLU A 230 10.05 2.55 7.16
CA GLU A 230 10.56 3.55 6.22
C GLU A 230 9.42 4.38 5.61
N LEU A 231 8.27 3.77 5.29
CA LEU A 231 7.08 4.47 4.81
C LEU A 231 6.48 5.39 5.88
N LEU A 232 6.29 4.89 7.10
CA LEU A 232 5.60 5.61 8.18
C LEU A 232 6.41 6.81 8.69
N PHE A 233 7.74 6.68 8.75
CA PHE A 233 8.63 7.76 9.19
C PHE A 233 9.05 8.70 8.06
N ARG A 234 8.66 8.43 6.82
CA ARG A 234 9.02 9.25 5.66
C ARG A 234 8.23 10.55 5.62
N LYS A 235 8.91 11.67 5.45
CA LYS A 235 8.28 12.97 5.25
C LYS A 235 7.92 13.17 3.78
N ILE A 236 6.63 13.23 3.49
CA ILE A 236 6.11 13.33 2.14
C ILE A 236 5.30 14.61 1.98
N ARG A 237 5.39 15.21 0.80
CA ARG A 237 4.62 16.42 0.46
C ARG A 237 3.24 16.03 -0.05
N GLY A 238 2.18 16.64 0.54
CA GLY A 238 0.86 16.70 -0.05
C GLY A 238 0.01 15.45 0.15
N ASN A 239 -0.84 15.15 -0.82
CA ASN A 239 -1.94 14.22 -0.72
C ASN A 239 -1.57 12.73 -0.92
N GLU A 240 -0.28 12.39 -0.97
CA GLU A 240 0.21 11.02 -1.17
C GLU A 240 0.18 10.19 0.13
N GLN A 241 -0.06 10.85 1.28
CA GLN A 241 -0.05 10.21 2.60
C GLN A 241 -1.05 9.05 2.70
N THR A 242 -2.26 9.21 2.16
CA THR A 242 -3.29 8.16 2.16
C THR A 242 -2.83 6.91 1.41
N SER A 243 -2.21 7.09 0.24
CA SER A 243 -1.71 5.98 -0.56
C SER A 243 -0.66 5.17 0.19
N LEU A 244 0.23 5.86 0.92
CA LEU A 244 1.29 5.21 1.68
C LEU A 244 0.79 4.57 2.98
N LEU A 245 -0.20 5.18 3.65
CA LEU A 245 -0.84 4.56 4.80
C LEU A 245 -1.59 3.27 4.42
N LEU A 246 -2.30 3.27 3.29
CA LEU A 246 -2.96 2.07 2.77
C LEU A 246 -1.94 0.98 2.41
N LEU A 247 -0.83 1.36 1.79
CA LEU A 247 0.26 0.44 1.47
C LEU A 247 0.87 -0.15 2.75
N ALA A 248 1.17 0.69 3.75
CA ALA A 248 1.68 0.25 5.05
C ALA A 248 0.69 -0.68 5.77
N ALA A 249 -0.61 -0.34 5.78
CA ALA A 249 -1.66 -1.17 6.38
C ALA A 249 -1.77 -2.53 5.69
N GLY A 250 -1.68 -2.57 4.34
CA GLY A 250 -1.65 -3.81 3.58
C GLY A 250 -0.44 -4.69 3.96
N MET A 251 0.74 -4.09 4.07
CA MET A 251 1.94 -4.81 4.47
C MET A 251 1.88 -5.34 5.90
N ILE A 252 1.38 -4.54 6.85
CA ILE A 252 1.18 -4.99 8.24
C ILE A 252 0.21 -6.18 8.27
N CYS A 253 -0.88 -6.11 7.50
CA CYS A 253 -1.83 -7.21 7.38
C CYS A 253 -1.14 -8.47 6.83
N LEU A 254 -0.32 -8.35 5.77
CA LEU A 254 0.43 -9.45 5.18
C LEU A 254 1.39 -10.09 6.19
N ILE A 255 2.24 -9.29 6.83
CA ILE A 255 3.21 -9.76 7.84
C ILE A 255 2.52 -10.55 8.95
N ILE A 256 1.39 -10.05 9.47
CA ILE A 256 0.63 -10.72 10.54
C ILE A 256 0.09 -12.06 10.02
N THR A 257 -0.49 -12.07 8.82
CA THR A 257 -1.08 -13.26 8.22
C THR A 257 -0.03 -14.33 7.96
N ASP A 258 1.08 -13.96 7.32
CA ASP A 258 2.17 -14.88 6.98
C ASP A 258 2.85 -15.43 8.24
N SER A 259 3.09 -14.58 9.27
CA SER A 259 3.68 -15.00 10.54
C SER A 259 2.80 -16.03 11.28
N ILE A 260 1.48 -15.80 11.31
CA ILE A 260 0.54 -16.74 11.94
C ILE A 260 0.43 -18.02 11.10
N PHE A 261 0.36 -17.90 9.77
CA PHE A 261 0.33 -19.05 8.86
C PHE A 261 1.55 -19.94 9.05
N LEU A 262 2.75 -19.36 9.07
CA LEU A 262 3.98 -20.09 9.21
C LEU A 262 4.06 -20.84 10.56
N GLN A 263 3.60 -20.19 11.64
CA GLN A 263 3.54 -20.81 12.97
C GLN A 263 2.53 -21.96 13.01
N LEU A 264 1.32 -21.77 12.46
CA LEU A 264 0.32 -22.83 12.41
C LEU A 264 0.76 -24.01 11.53
N SER A 265 1.44 -23.71 10.40
CA SER A 265 1.99 -24.75 9.51
C SER A 265 3.11 -25.54 10.18
N TRP A 266 3.95 -24.90 10.98
CA TRP A 266 5.00 -25.59 11.74
C TRP A 266 4.44 -26.62 12.73
N PHE A 267 3.29 -26.31 13.34
CA PHE A 267 2.62 -27.20 14.31
C PHE A 267 1.52 -28.09 13.70
N ASP A 268 1.44 -28.22 12.37
CA ASP A 268 0.38 -28.95 11.66
C ASP A 268 -1.05 -28.54 12.09
N ALA A 269 -1.20 -27.28 12.50
CA ALA A 269 -2.45 -26.72 13.02
C ALA A 269 -3.17 -25.81 12.00
N TYR A 270 -2.58 -25.53 10.84
CA TYR A 270 -3.22 -24.76 9.80
C TYR A 270 -4.31 -25.58 9.12
N ALA A 271 -5.48 -24.96 8.95
CA ALA A 271 -6.57 -25.48 8.16
C ALA A 271 -7.15 -24.38 7.27
N ALA A 272 -7.22 -24.64 5.96
CA ALA A 272 -7.79 -23.71 5.01
C ALA A 272 -9.28 -23.43 5.32
N GLY A 273 -9.74 -22.22 5.00
CA GLY A 273 -11.11 -21.76 5.30
C GLY A 273 -11.29 -21.14 6.68
N GLY A 274 -10.19 -20.92 7.42
CA GLY A 274 -10.19 -20.23 8.70
C GLY A 274 -10.21 -18.70 8.56
N LEU A 275 -10.35 -17.99 9.69
CA LEU A 275 -10.33 -16.52 9.70
C LEU A 275 -8.99 -15.94 9.20
N LEU A 276 -7.92 -16.72 9.30
CA LEU A 276 -6.60 -16.32 8.82
C LEU A 276 -6.60 -16.07 7.31
N ASP A 277 -7.34 -16.89 6.56
CA ASP A 277 -7.40 -16.81 5.09
C ASP A 277 -8.07 -15.54 4.56
N LEU A 278 -8.70 -14.74 5.44
CA LEU A 278 -9.16 -13.39 5.13
C LEU A 278 -8.03 -12.37 5.11
N GLY A 279 -6.89 -12.67 5.70
CA GLY A 279 -5.76 -11.76 5.82
C GLY A 279 -5.13 -11.43 4.47
N TRP A 280 -4.91 -12.45 3.61
CA TRP A 280 -4.33 -12.24 2.29
C TRP A 280 -5.19 -11.36 1.38
N PRO A 281 -6.49 -11.68 1.11
CA PRO A 281 -7.30 -10.82 0.26
C PRO A 281 -7.50 -9.43 0.85
N LEU A 282 -7.51 -9.26 2.17
CA LEU A 282 -7.55 -7.95 2.81
C LEU A 282 -6.27 -7.16 2.55
N SER A 283 -5.10 -7.80 2.69
CA SER A 283 -3.80 -7.21 2.37
C SER A 283 -3.75 -6.74 0.91
N TYR A 284 -4.11 -7.62 -0.04
CA TYR A 284 -4.10 -7.31 -1.46
C TYR A 284 -5.09 -6.19 -1.81
N ALA A 285 -6.27 -6.18 -1.20
CA ALA A 285 -7.24 -5.11 -1.37
C ALA A 285 -6.69 -3.75 -0.89
N LEU A 286 -6.00 -3.70 0.25
CA LEU A 286 -5.37 -2.49 0.77
C LEU A 286 -4.23 -2.00 -0.14
N VAL A 287 -3.40 -2.91 -0.66
CA VAL A 287 -2.33 -2.61 -1.63
C VAL A 287 -2.92 -2.07 -2.93
N GLY A 288 -3.98 -2.70 -3.45
CA GLY A 288 -4.70 -2.22 -4.63
C GLY A 288 -5.30 -0.83 -4.43
N LEU A 289 -5.92 -0.59 -3.26
CA LEU A 289 -6.44 0.72 -2.87
C LEU A 289 -5.34 1.79 -2.75
N ALA A 290 -4.14 1.42 -2.29
CA ALA A 290 -2.98 2.32 -2.30
C ALA A 290 -2.64 2.78 -3.72
N GLY A 291 -2.60 1.87 -4.68
CA GLY A 291 -2.41 2.18 -6.10
C GLY A 291 -3.49 3.09 -6.67
N MET A 292 -4.78 2.78 -6.41
CA MET A 292 -5.90 3.60 -6.89
C MET A 292 -5.90 4.99 -6.26
N SER A 293 -5.59 5.11 -4.97
CA SER A 293 -5.43 6.39 -4.29
C SER A 293 -4.32 7.22 -4.90
N GLN A 294 -3.18 6.61 -5.23
CA GLN A 294 -2.07 7.30 -5.87
C GLN A 294 -2.41 7.75 -7.30
N ALA A 295 -3.09 6.93 -8.06
CA ALA A 295 -3.56 7.31 -9.41
C ALA A 295 -4.51 8.52 -9.34
N ASP A 296 -5.44 8.55 -8.39
CA ASP A 296 -6.34 9.67 -8.15
C ASP A 296 -5.56 10.96 -7.79
N VAL A 297 -4.56 10.86 -6.91
CA VAL A 297 -3.65 11.96 -6.56
C VAL A 297 -2.80 12.40 -7.76
N ALA A 298 -2.38 11.47 -8.63
CA ALA A 298 -1.61 11.80 -9.80
C ALA A 298 -2.44 12.56 -10.84
N LEU A 299 -3.68 12.16 -11.09
CA LEU A 299 -4.53 12.67 -12.15
C LEU A 299 -5.34 13.91 -11.74
N LYS A 300 -5.67 14.10 -10.47
CA LYS A 300 -6.38 15.28 -9.99
C LYS A 300 -5.39 16.36 -9.55
N LYS A 301 -5.43 17.51 -10.20
CA LYS A 301 -4.70 18.70 -9.81
C LYS A 301 -5.23 19.28 -8.47
N ASN A 302 -6.48 18.95 -8.13
CA ASN A 302 -7.15 19.29 -6.87
C ASN A 302 -7.67 18.00 -6.23
N SER A 303 -6.90 17.44 -5.36
CA SER A 303 -7.26 16.20 -4.66
C SER A 303 -8.48 16.42 -3.77
N PHE A 304 -9.38 15.44 -3.79
CA PHE A 304 -10.31 15.22 -2.70
C PHE A 304 -9.48 15.11 -1.41
N LYS A 305 -9.51 16.17 -0.60
CA LYS A 305 -9.06 16.06 0.78
C LYS A 305 -9.99 15.05 1.42
N ILE A 306 -9.52 13.81 1.63
CA ILE A 306 -10.08 13.01 2.73
C ILE A 306 -9.98 13.96 3.92
N PRO A 307 -11.06 14.16 4.71
CA PRO A 307 -11.02 15.02 5.89
C PRO A 307 -9.70 14.67 6.56
N GLU A 308 -8.81 15.66 6.66
CA GLU A 308 -7.50 15.49 7.22
C GLU A 308 -7.67 14.65 8.47
N PHE A 309 -7.26 13.38 8.45
CA PHE A 309 -6.96 12.69 9.68
C PHE A 309 -5.95 13.61 10.35
N GLY A 310 -6.44 14.45 11.24
CA GLY A 310 -5.95 15.68 11.80
C GLY A 310 -4.60 16.10 11.25
N GLU A 311 -4.47 17.33 10.81
CA GLU A 311 -3.16 17.92 10.59
C GLU A 311 -2.22 17.38 11.68
N PHE A 312 -1.32 16.45 11.32
CA PHE A 312 -0.20 16.04 12.18
C PHE A 312 0.77 17.22 12.26
N ARG A 313 0.22 18.36 12.63
CA ARG A 313 0.88 19.63 12.78
C ARG A 313 0.81 20.01 14.24
N SER A 314 1.98 19.97 14.86
CA SER A 314 2.32 20.68 16.11
C SER A 314 1.17 20.76 17.15
N GLY A 315 0.97 19.71 17.94
CA GLY A 315 0.12 19.74 19.14
C GLY A 315 -0.80 18.56 19.35
N GLY A 316 -0.99 17.67 18.38
CA GLY A 316 -1.78 16.43 18.51
C GLY A 316 -0.89 15.22 18.74
N LEU A 317 -1.44 14.26 19.45
CA LEU A 317 -0.85 12.94 19.71
C LEU A 317 -0.39 12.32 18.40
N THR A 318 0.91 12.38 18.09
CA THR A 318 1.48 11.79 16.88
C THR A 318 1.63 10.29 17.13
N TRP A 319 0.61 9.50 16.74
CA TRP A 319 0.56 8.05 16.96
C TRP A 319 1.85 7.29 16.52
N PRO A 320 2.59 7.69 15.47
CA PRO A 320 3.85 7.04 15.15
C PRO A 320 4.92 7.19 16.25
N LEU A 321 4.84 8.22 17.10
CA LEU A 321 5.74 8.38 18.24
C LEU A 321 5.50 7.33 19.33
N TYR A 322 4.32 6.72 19.37
CA TYR A 322 3.99 5.67 20.32
C TYR A 322 4.26 4.26 19.81
N LEU A 323 4.44 4.11 18.48
CA LEU A 323 4.72 2.83 17.85
C LEU A 323 5.91 2.10 18.48
N PRO A 324 7.09 2.73 18.70
CA PRO A 324 8.22 2.09 19.36
C PRO A 324 7.88 1.58 20.76
N TYR A 325 7.13 2.36 21.52
CA TYR A 325 6.74 1.99 22.89
C TYR A 325 5.72 0.85 22.90
N LEU A 326 4.77 0.83 21.97
CA LEU A 326 3.81 -0.27 21.80
C LEU A 326 4.51 -1.57 21.40
N PHE A 327 5.44 -1.51 20.44
CA PHE A 327 6.22 -2.68 20.03
C PHE A 327 7.12 -3.19 21.17
N ALA A 328 7.82 -2.29 21.89
CA ALA A 328 8.65 -2.66 23.02
C ALA A 328 7.81 -3.28 24.16
N ALA A 329 6.66 -2.70 24.48
CA ALA A 329 5.74 -3.22 25.49
C ALA A 329 5.15 -4.57 25.06
N GLY A 330 4.76 -4.72 23.78
CA GLY A 330 4.29 -5.98 23.22
C GLY A 330 5.34 -7.07 23.26
N ALA A 331 6.57 -6.79 22.83
CA ALA A 331 7.69 -7.72 22.89
C ALA A 331 7.99 -8.15 24.34
N PHE A 332 7.99 -7.20 25.26
CA PHE A 332 8.21 -7.49 26.68
C PHE A 332 7.08 -8.37 27.26
N ALA A 333 5.83 -8.02 27.00
CA ALA A 333 4.67 -8.81 27.44
C ALA A 333 4.72 -10.25 26.91
N LEU A 334 5.08 -10.42 25.63
CA LEU A 334 5.24 -11.72 25.01
C LEU A 334 6.40 -12.52 25.61
N LEU A 335 7.54 -11.87 25.91
CA LEU A 335 8.68 -12.53 26.56
C LEU A 335 8.31 -13.01 27.97
N VAL A 336 7.59 -12.19 28.75
CA VAL A 336 7.12 -12.60 30.07
C VAL A 336 6.16 -13.78 29.98
N TRP A 337 5.21 -13.71 29.04
CA TRP A 337 4.24 -14.79 28.81
C TRP A 337 4.92 -16.11 28.39
N SER A 338 5.90 -16.06 27.50
CA SER A 338 6.64 -17.25 27.05
C SER A 338 7.50 -17.85 28.16
N HIS A 339 8.01 -17.01 29.09
CA HIS A 339 8.75 -17.49 30.24
C HIS A 339 7.87 -18.22 31.27
N GLU A 340 6.62 -17.75 31.43
CA GLU A 340 5.64 -18.38 32.34
C GLU A 340 4.98 -19.61 31.73
N ASN A 341 4.94 -19.72 30.39
CA ASN A 341 4.34 -20.83 29.63
C ASN A 341 5.38 -21.34 28.61
N PRO A 342 6.37 -22.11 29.05
CA PRO A 342 7.32 -22.71 28.11
C PRO A 342 6.56 -23.68 27.20
N ILE A 343 6.66 -23.43 25.88
CA ILE A 343 6.08 -24.24 24.79
C ILE A 343 6.88 -25.51 24.64
#